data_afba789db1c8ff711850c04186225e3c
#
_entry.id   afba789db1c8ff711850c04186225e3c
#
_cell.length_a   1.000
_cell.length_b   1.000
_cell.length_c   1.000
_cell.angle_alpha   90.00
_cell.angle_beta   90.00
_cell.angle_gamma   90.00
#
_symmetry.space_group_name_H-M   'P 1'
#
loop_
_entity.id
_entity.type
_entity.pdbx_description
1 polymer ?
#
loop_
_entity_poly.entity_id
_entity_poly.type
_entity_poly.pdbx_seq_one_letter_code
_entity_poly.pdbx_strand_id
1 'polypeptide(L)'
;MAAVFMVMLGRGKTFLPSALIGKPVPTFSLPALSGKAGLSDADLKTGKPTIVNFFASWCPDCHVEHPYLVQLSKDPGLAAKGVRLVGVAQKDKDENTRRMLGAGGDPYAAVGMDANGRVSIDFGVYGIPETFLIGGDGVILAKHVGAMSPTVFAQKFAPLIAKATGGS
;
A
#
# COMPACT_ATOMS: atom_id res chain seq x y z
N MET A 1 -19.98 33.21 -31.61
CA MET A 1 -20.27 32.51 -30.37
C MET A 1 -19.49 31.17 -30.31
N ALA A 2 -18.16 31.20 -30.22
CA ALA A 2 -17.31 30.01 -30.21
C ALA A 2 -16.14 30.09 -29.21
N ALA A 3 -16.24 30.88 -28.15
CA ALA A 3 -15.13 31.12 -27.23
C ALA A 3 -15.36 30.58 -25.78
N VAL A 4 -16.44 29.88 -25.51
CA VAL A 4 -16.77 29.43 -24.13
C VAL A 4 -16.46 27.95 -23.88
N PHE A 5 -16.06 27.17 -24.90
CA PHE A 5 -15.90 25.69 -24.74
C PHE A 5 -14.48 25.22 -24.43
N MET A 6 -13.50 26.12 -24.35
CA MET A 6 -12.08 25.73 -24.23
C MET A 6 -11.48 25.88 -22.82
N VAL A 7 -12.26 26.21 -21.81
CA VAL A 7 -11.75 26.40 -20.42
C VAL A 7 -12.01 25.20 -19.48
N MET A 8 -12.72 24.18 -19.93
CA MET A 8 -13.08 23.03 -19.06
C MET A 8 -12.20 21.77 -19.19
N LEU A 9 -11.16 21.76 -20.01
CA LEU A 9 -10.29 20.60 -20.21
C LEU A 9 -9.00 20.60 -19.36
N GLY A 10 -8.83 21.59 -18.47
CA GLY A 10 -7.66 21.75 -17.62
C GLY A 10 -7.85 21.37 -16.15
N ARG A 11 -8.93 20.68 -15.78
CA ARG A 11 -9.05 20.19 -14.40
C ARG A 11 -8.27 18.90 -14.25
N GLY A 12 -7.06 19.03 -13.66
CA GLY A 12 -6.27 17.92 -13.20
C GLY A 12 -7.15 16.94 -12.39
N LYS A 13 -6.85 15.66 -12.52
CA LYS A 13 -7.52 14.59 -11.77
C LYS A 13 -7.54 14.96 -10.29
N THR A 14 -8.65 15.49 -9.81
CA THR A 14 -8.91 15.64 -8.39
C THR A 14 -9.04 14.24 -7.84
N PHE A 15 -7.96 13.73 -7.23
CA PHE A 15 -8.02 12.52 -6.44
C PHE A 15 -9.00 12.78 -5.30
N LEU A 16 -10.18 12.16 -5.39
CA LEU A 16 -11.13 12.16 -4.29
C LEU A 16 -10.44 11.52 -3.09
N PRO A 17 -10.44 12.17 -1.91
CA PRO A 17 -9.95 11.54 -0.70
C PRO A 17 -10.66 10.20 -0.52
N SER A 18 -9.91 9.14 -0.17
CA SER A 18 -10.53 7.84 0.09
C SER A 18 -11.53 8.00 1.22
N ALA A 19 -12.78 7.59 0.99
CA ALA A 19 -13.83 7.59 2.01
C ALA A 19 -13.50 6.69 3.22
N LEU A 20 -12.45 5.87 3.11
CA LEU A 20 -11.99 4.96 4.15
C LEU A 20 -10.95 5.58 5.09
N ILE A 21 -10.38 6.76 4.78
CA ILE A 21 -9.45 7.43 5.70
C ILE A 21 -10.17 7.76 7.00
N GLY A 22 -9.56 7.41 8.14
CA GLY A 22 -10.13 7.56 9.47
C GLY A 22 -11.09 6.44 9.87
N LYS A 23 -11.29 5.41 9.03
CA LYS A 23 -12.13 4.24 9.32
C LYS A 23 -11.28 3.00 9.55
N PRO A 24 -11.80 2.02 10.30
CA PRO A 24 -11.15 0.72 10.43
C PRO A 24 -10.97 0.04 9.07
N VAL A 25 -9.89 -0.73 8.93
CA VAL A 25 -9.71 -1.61 7.77
C VAL A 25 -10.88 -2.58 7.66
N PRO A 26 -11.30 -2.96 6.45
CA PRO A 26 -12.26 -4.04 6.23
C PRO A 26 -11.80 -5.34 6.90
N THR A 27 -12.73 -6.17 7.32
CA THR A 27 -12.41 -7.53 7.79
C THR A 27 -12.01 -8.40 6.61
N PHE A 28 -10.85 -9.04 6.69
CA PHE A 28 -10.37 -9.94 5.65
C PHE A 28 -9.41 -11.00 6.20
N SER A 29 -9.25 -12.07 5.43
CA SER A 29 -8.21 -13.06 5.63
C SER A 29 -7.77 -13.59 4.28
N LEU A 30 -6.49 -13.43 3.96
CA LEU A 30 -5.89 -13.84 2.70
C LEU A 30 -4.92 -14.99 2.92
N PRO A 31 -4.96 -16.02 2.05
CA PRO A 31 -3.96 -17.06 2.07
C PRO A 31 -2.56 -16.48 1.83
N ALA A 32 -1.56 -17.15 2.39
CA ALA A 32 -0.17 -16.76 2.26
C ALA A 32 0.35 -16.97 0.84
N LEU A 33 1.25 -16.09 0.42
CA LEU A 33 2.22 -16.43 -0.63
C LEU A 33 3.11 -17.57 -0.12
N SER A 34 3.39 -18.57 -0.96
CA SER A 34 4.24 -19.71 -0.59
C SER A 34 5.59 -19.24 -0.01
N GLY A 35 5.93 -19.75 1.18
CA GLY A 35 7.14 -19.38 1.91
C GLY A 35 7.01 -18.10 2.76
N LYS A 36 5.82 -17.51 2.86
CA LYS A 36 5.55 -16.34 3.70
C LYS A 36 4.39 -16.57 4.67
N ALA A 37 4.19 -15.63 5.59
CA ALA A 37 2.97 -15.54 6.38
C ALA A 37 1.82 -14.99 5.53
N GLY A 38 0.60 -15.43 5.81
CA GLY A 38 -0.63 -14.85 5.28
C GLY A 38 -0.91 -13.48 5.91
N LEU A 39 -1.98 -12.84 5.48
CA LEU A 39 -2.34 -11.52 5.94
C LEU A 39 -3.84 -11.43 6.23
N SER A 40 -4.17 -10.94 7.42
CA SER A 40 -5.53 -10.67 7.85
C SER A 40 -5.67 -9.27 8.46
N ASP A 41 -6.89 -8.81 8.68
CA ASP A 41 -7.13 -7.54 9.36
C ASP A 41 -6.61 -7.54 10.82
N ALA A 42 -6.56 -8.69 11.46
CA ALA A 42 -5.98 -8.83 12.80
C ALA A 42 -4.48 -8.51 12.82
N ASP A 43 -3.75 -8.85 11.75
CA ASP A 43 -2.33 -8.57 11.61
C ASP A 43 -2.03 -7.07 11.46
N LEU A 44 -3.05 -6.26 11.18
CA LEU A 44 -2.96 -4.79 11.07
C LEU A 44 -3.31 -4.07 12.39
N LYS A 45 -3.64 -4.81 13.45
CA LYS A 45 -4.05 -4.30 14.77
C LYS A 45 -3.04 -4.66 15.87
N THR A 46 -1.76 -4.53 15.57
CA THR A 46 -0.66 -4.99 16.44
C THR A 46 -0.11 -3.92 17.38
N GLY A 47 -0.74 -2.74 17.44
CA GLY A 47 -0.23 -1.61 18.21
C GLY A 47 0.87 -0.81 17.51
N LYS A 48 1.30 -1.22 16.31
CA LYS A 48 2.32 -0.54 15.51
C LYS A 48 1.79 -0.23 14.11
N PRO A 49 2.19 0.90 13.50
CA PRO A 49 1.76 1.22 12.14
C PRO A 49 2.24 0.18 11.12
N THR A 50 1.42 -0.06 10.12
CA THR A 50 1.74 -0.97 9.00
C THR A 50 1.51 -0.26 7.67
N ILE A 51 2.47 -0.39 6.77
CA ILE A 51 2.35 0.05 5.38
C ILE A 51 1.84 -1.16 4.58
N VAL A 52 0.69 -1.03 3.94
CA VAL A 52 0.06 -2.06 3.10
C VAL A 52 0.14 -1.63 1.66
N ASN A 53 0.86 -2.38 0.84
CA ASN A 53 1.00 -2.12 -0.59
C ASN A 53 0.20 -3.16 -1.40
N PHE A 54 -0.69 -2.68 -2.26
CA PHE A 54 -1.42 -3.48 -3.22
C PHE A 54 -0.67 -3.48 -4.53
N PHE A 55 -0.27 -4.66 -4.99
CA PHE A 55 0.60 -4.83 -6.15
C PHE A 55 0.26 -6.09 -6.96
N ALA A 56 0.90 -6.26 -8.10
CA ALA A 56 0.90 -7.51 -8.86
C ALA A 56 2.16 -7.64 -9.72
N SER A 57 2.56 -8.86 -10.03
CA SER A 57 3.72 -9.14 -10.88
C SER A 57 3.56 -8.66 -12.31
N TRP A 58 2.34 -8.57 -12.80
CA TRP A 58 2.00 -8.10 -14.14
C TRP A 58 1.86 -6.58 -14.28
N CYS A 59 1.98 -5.84 -13.17
CA CYS A 59 1.77 -4.38 -13.12
C CYS A 59 3.08 -3.62 -13.38
N PRO A 60 3.21 -2.85 -14.48
CA PRO A 60 4.45 -2.12 -14.79
C PRO A 60 4.85 -1.10 -13.73
N ASP A 61 3.90 -0.29 -13.24
CA ASP A 61 4.17 0.74 -12.24
C ASP A 61 4.55 0.14 -10.88
N CYS A 62 4.11 -1.09 -10.59
CA CYS A 62 4.55 -1.84 -9.41
C CYS A 62 6.04 -2.19 -9.49
N HIS A 63 6.54 -2.49 -10.68
CA HIS A 63 7.98 -2.70 -10.90
C HIS A 63 8.78 -1.40 -10.76
N VAL A 64 8.20 -0.26 -11.10
CA VAL A 64 8.85 1.06 -10.95
C VAL A 64 9.06 1.41 -9.48
N GLU A 65 8.09 1.19 -8.61
CA GLU A 65 8.21 1.49 -7.17
C GLU A 65 9.02 0.45 -6.39
N HIS A 66 9.12 -0.77 -6.90
CA HIS A 66 9.65 -1.92 -6.17
C HIS A 66 11.05 -1.71 -5.57
N PRO A 67 12.05 -1.16 -6.30
CA PRO A 67 13.37 -0.88 -5.73
C PRO A 67 13.32 0.05 -4.50
N TYR A 68 12.43 1.04 -4.54
CA TYR A 68 12.25 1.93 -3.40
C TYR A 68 11.59 1.24 -2.22
N LEU A 69 10.60 0.39 -2.44
CA LEU A 69 9.98 -0.41 -1.36
C LEU A 69 10.99 -1.35 -0.70
N VAL A 70 11.91 -1.95 -1.49
CA VAL A 70 13.01 -2.77 -0.95
C VAL A 70 13.96 -1.92 -0.10
N GLN A 71 14.27 -0.70 -0.51
CA GLN A 71 15.06 0.23 0.30
C GLN A 71 14.32 0.62 1.58
N LEU A 72 13.04 0.97 1.47
CA LEU A 72 12.19 1.39 2.58
C LEU A 72 12.04 0.29 3.63
N SER A 73 11.92 -0.98 3.22
CA SER A 73 11.80 -2.12 4.14
C SER A 73 13.04 -2.34 5.01
N LYS A 74 14.18 -1.78 4.62
CA LYS A 74 15.46 -1.86 5.32
C LYS A 74 15.78 -0.59 6.13
N ASP A 75 14.85 0.37 6.16
CA ASP A 75 15.06 1.63 6.87
C ASP A 75 15.12 1.39 8.40
N PRO A 76 16.26 1.70 9.06
CA PRO A 76 16.41 1.45 10.49
C PRO A 76 15.50 2.35 11.34
N GLY A 77 15.10 3.52 10.85
CA GLY A 77 14.19 4.41 11.55
C GLY A 77 12.76 3.85 11.58
N LEU A 78 12.32 3.19 10.50
CA LEU A 78 11.04 2.48 10.49
C LEU A 78 11.08 1.23 11.37
N ALA A 79 12.16 0.46 11.29
CA ALA A 79 12.34 -0.74 12.12
C ALA A 79 12.34 -0.38 13.61
N ALA A 80 13.02 0.68 14.03
CA ALA A 80 13.04 1.15 15.41
C ALA A 80 11.65 1.57 15.93
N LYS A 81 10.77 2.03 15.04
CA LYS A 81 9.38 2.37 15.34
C LYS A 81 8.44 1.18 15.25
N GLY A 82 8.92 0.00 14.88
CA GLY A 82 8.14 -1.20 14.67
C GLY A 82 7.21 -1.15 13.45
N VAL A 83 7.48 -0.25 12.50
CA VAL A 83 6.71 -0.15 11.26
C VAL A 83 7.05 -1.31 10.34
N ARG A 84 6.04 -2.00 9.85
CA ARG A 84 6.18 -3.12 8.89
C ARG A 84 5.64 -2.71 7.52
N LEU A 85 6.23 -3.31 6.49
CA LEU A 85 5.70 -3.29 5.13
C LEU A 85 5.14 -4.67 4.79
N VAL A 86 3.87 -4.73 4.36
CA VAL A 86 3.18 -5.96 3.94
C VAL A 86 2.57 -5.76 2.56
N GLY A 87 2.42 -6.86 1.83
CA GLY A 87 1.90 -6.84 0.47
C GLY A 87 0.55 -7.55 0.34
N VAL A 88 -0.28 -7.04 -0.56
CA VAL A 88 -1.49 -7.71 -1.07
C VAL A 88 -1.31 -7.90 -2.57
N ALA A 89 -1.12 -9.15 -2.99
CA ALA A 89 -0.96 -9.50 -4.40
C ALA A 89 -2.34 -9.65 -5.05
N GLN A 90 -2.72 -8.64 -5.84
CA GLN A 90 -4.04 -8.53 -6.46
C GLN A 90 -4.10 -9.31 -7.78
N LYS A 91 -5.04 -10.27 -7.89
CA LYS A 91 -5.30 -11.03 -9.12
C LYS A 91 -4.02 -11.55 -9.77
N ASP A 92 -3.16 -12.11 -8.93
CA ASP A 92 -1.87 -12.64 -9.34
C ASP A 92 -1.74 -14.14 -9.00
N LYS A 93 -0.76 -14.79 -9.58
CA LYS A 93 -0.42 -16.20 -9.32
C LYS A 93 0.77 -16.27 -8.37
N ASP A 94 0.73 -17.21 -7.44
CA ASP A 94 1.80 -17.46 -6.47
C ASP A 94 3.19 -17.53 -7.13
N GLU A 95 3.31 -18.32 -8.20
CA GLU A 95 4.57 -18.47 -8.93
C GLU A 95 5.11 -17.15 -9.50
N ASN A 96 4.24 -16.33 -10.09
CA ASN A 96 4.63 -15.06 -10.70
C ASN A 96 5.03 -14.05 -9.64
N THR A 97 4.25 -13.96 -8.55
CA THR A 97 4.56 -13.09 -7.40
C THR A 97 5.90 -13.49 -6.79
N ARG A 98 6.14 -14.78 -6.54
CA ARG A 98 7.44 -15.26 -6.03
C ARG A 98 8.59 -14.95 -6.96
N ARG A 99 8.40 -15.09 -8.25
CA ARG A 99 9.43 -14.76 -9.26
C ARG A 99 9.79 -13.28 -9.23
N MET A 100 8.78 -12.39 -9.16
CA MET A 100 9.01 -10.95 -9.03
C MET A 100 9.82 -10.62 -7.76
N LEU A 101 9.40 -11.12 -6.61
CA LEU A 101 10.05 -10.84 -5.33
C LEU A 101 11.46 -11.46 -5.26
N GLY A 102 11.65 -12.65 -5.84
CA GLY A 102 12.95 -13.32 -5.90
C GLY A 102 13.97 -12.58 -6.78
N ALA A 103 13.51 -11.99 -7.89
CA ALA A 103 14.38 -11.26 -8.81
C ALA A 103 14.70 -9.83 -8.34
N GLY A 104 13.71 -9.13 -7.77
CA GLY A 104 13.81 -7.72 -7.40
C GLY A 104 14.14 -7.45 -5.92
N GLY A 105 14.21 -8.49 -5.11
CA GLY A 105 14.24 -8.38 -3.66
C GLY A 105 12.83 -8.37 -3.05
N ASP A 106 12.71 -8.76 -1.80
CA ASP A 106 11.44 -8.92 -1.11
C ASP A 106 11.29 -7.90 0.02
N PRO A 107 10.44 -6.86 -0.16
CA PRO A 107 10.26 -5.83 0.85
C PRO A 107 9.23 -6.21 1.93
N TYR A 108 8.47 -7.30 1.75
CA TYR A 108 7.28 -7.56 2.54
C TYR A 108 7.52 -8.56 3.67
N ALA A 109 7.14 -8.19 4.90
CA ALA A 109 7.14 -9.10 6.05
C ALA A 109 6.08 -10.21 5.91
N ALA A 110 4.95 -9.93 5.25
CA ALA A 110 3.90 -10.87 4.93
C ALA A 110 3.29 -10.52 3.57
N VAL A 111 2.76 -11.51 2.87
CA VAL A 111 2.04 -11.29 1.60
C VAL A 111 0.76 -12.11 1.59
N GLY A 112 -0.36 -11.43 1.47
CA GLY A 112 -1.68 -12.03 1.25
C GLY A 112 -2.01 -12.12 -0.24
N MET A 113 -2.47 -13.29 -0.69
CA MET A 113 -2.86 -13.52 -2.09
C MET A 113 -4.34 -13.20 -2.29
N ASP A 114 -4.65 -12.06 -2.87
CA ASP A 114 -6.02 -11.62 -3.22
C ASP A 114 -6.37 -12.05 -4.67
N ALA A 115 -6.44 -13.37 -4.87
CA ALA A 115 -6.59 -13.97 -6.19
C ALA A 115 -7.83 -13.51 -6.96
N ASN A 116 -8.92 -13.22 -6.27
CA ASN A 116 -10.17 -12.72 -6.86
C ASN A 116 -10.33 -11.20 -6.83
N GLY A 117 -9.41 -10.47 -6.16
CA GLY A 117 -9.45 -9.02 -6.03
C GLY A 117 -10.51 -8.49 -5.06
N ARG A 118 -11.11 -9.34 -4.24
CA ARG A 118 -12.19 -8.94 -3.33
C ARG A 118 -11.72 -8.01 -2.24
N VAL A 119 -10.60 -8.32 -1.59
CA VAL A 119 -10.01 -7.48 -0.54
C VAL A 119 -9.59 -6.12 -1.12
N SER A 120 -9.03 -6.12 -2.32
CA SER A 120 -8.71 -4.87 -3.03
C SER A 120 -9.94 -4.00 -3.23
N ILE A 121 -11.09 -4.58 -3.63
CA ILE A 121 -12.36 -3.86 -3.76
C ILE A 121 -12.81 -3.30 -2.41
N ASP A 122 -12.78 -4.10 -1.36
CA ASP A 122 -13.21 -3.69 -0.01
C ASP A 122 -12.35 -2.55 0.56
N PHE A 123 -11.05 -2.47 0.18
CA PHE A 123 -10.15 -1.34 0.45
C PHE A 123 -10.35 -0.14 -0.48
N GLY A 124 -11.25 -0.24 -1.46
CA GLY A 124 -11.46 0.81 -2.46
C GLY A 124 -10.26 0.99 -3.39
N VAL A 125 -9.50 -0.08 -3.64
CA VAL A 125 -8.42 -0.09 -4.65
C VAL A 125 -9.06 -0.19 -6.03
N TYR A 126 -8.80 0.79 -6.89
CA TYR A 126 -9.30 0.82 -8.26
C TYR A 126 -8.20 0.79 -9.32
N GLY A 127 -6.95 0.83 -8.90
CA GLY A 127 -5.79 0.69 -9.77
C GLY A 127 -4.54 0.45 -8.92
N ILE A 128 -3.68 -0.47 -9.34
CA ILE A 128 -2.42 -0.76 -8.66
C ILE A 128 -1.26 -0.09 -9.38
N PRO A 129 -0.20 0.30 -8.64
CA PRO A 129 -0.05 0.14 -7.21
C PRO A 129 -0.85 1.16 -6.39
N GLU A 130 -1.33 0.75 -5.24
CA GLU A 130 -1.86 1.63 -4.22
C GLU A 130 -1.28 1.26 -2.85
N THR A 131 -0.95 2.26 -2.05
CA THR A 131 -0.32 2.05 -0.75
C THR A 131 -1.12 2.73 0.35
N PHE A 132 -1.36 2.01 1.44
CA PHE A 132 -2.07 2.50 2.62
C PHE A 132 -1.12 2.56 3.82
N LEU A 133 -1.33 3.55 4.68
CA LEU A 133 -0.78 3.55 6.04
C LEU A 133 -1.90 3.21 7.01
N ILE A 134 -1.69 2.17 7.78
CA ILE A 134 -2.62 1.70 8.81
C ILE A 134 -2.02 1.97 10.17
N GLY A 135 -2.78 2.59 11.06
CA GLY A 135 -2.40 2.78 12.45
C GLY A 135 -2.36 1.47 13.23
N GLY A 136 -1.69 1.46 14.37
CA GLY A 136 -1.59 0.26 15.21
C GLY A 136 -2.93 -0.27 15.74
N ASP A 137 -3.97 0.54 15.69
CA ASP A 137 -5.36 0.22 16.02
C ASP A 137 -6.17 -0.32 14.83
N GLY A 138 -5.57 -0.41 13.64
CA GLY A 138 -6.21 -0.85 12.43
C GLY A 138 -6.99 0.25 11.68
N VAL A 139 -6.83 1.53 12.04
CA VAL A 139 -7.45 2.65 11.35
C VAL A 139 -6.61 3.08 10.15
N ILE A 140 -7.25 3.33 9.02
CA ILE A 140 -6.59 3.82 7.80
C ILE A 140 -6.21 5.29 8.00
N LEU A 141 -4.92 5.58 8.00
CA LEU A 141 -4.38 6.93 8.23
C LEU A 141 -4.10 7.68 6.92
N ALA A 142 -3.67 6.97 5.89
CA ALA A 142 -3.39 7.54 4.57
C ALA A 142 -3.58 6.53 3.45
N LYS A 143 -3.79 7.04 2.25
CA LYS A 143 -3.82 6.29 0.99
C LYS A 143 -3.02 7.06 -0.07
N HIS A 144 -2.19 6.36 -0.82
CA HIS A 144 -1.53 6.88 -2.02
C HIS A 144 -1.88 5.99 -3.22
N VAL A 145 -2.26 6.63 -4.33
CA VAL A 145 -2.55 5.97 -5.60
C VAL A 145 -1.39 6.24 -6.55
N GLY A 146 -0.87 5.18 -7.15
CA GLY A 146 0.31 5.22 -8.02
C GLY A 146 1.59 4.79 -7.31
N ALA A 147 2.69 4.81 -8.05
CA ALA A 147 3.98 4.35 -7.55
C ALA A 147 4.48 5.17 -6.36
N MET A 148 4.89 4.47 -5.30
CA MET A 148 5.52 5.08 -4.13
C MET A 148 6.90 5.60 -4.48
N SER A 149 7.23 6.79 -3.99
CA SER A 149 8.53 7.42 -4.15
C SER A 149 9.04 8.01 -2.83
N PRO A 150 10.34 8.33 -2.72
CA PRO A 150 10.89 9.01 -1.55
C PRO A 150 10.14 10.31 -1.21
N THR A 151 9.79 11.10 -2.20
CA THR A 151 9.05 12.36 -2.02
C THR A 151 7.64 12.11 -1.47
N VAL A 152 6.91 11.17 -2.06
CA VAL A 152 5.56 10.80 -1.59
C VAL A 152 5.62 10.29 -0.17
N PHE A 153 6.55 9.40 0.13
CA PHE A 153 6.72 8.86 1.47
C PHE A 153 7.01 9.96 2.49
N ALA A 154 8.01 10.81 2.22
CA ALA A 154 8.41 11.89 3.11
C ALA A 154 7.29 12.90 3.40
N GLN A 155 6.49 13.22 2.38
CA GLN A 155 5.43 14.21 2.51
C GLN A 155 4.14 13.65 3.11
N LYS A 156 3.80 12.41 2.83
CA LYS A 156 2.47 11.86 3.10
C LYS A 156 2.45 10.80 4.20
N PHE A 157 3.50 9.98 4.31
CA PHE A 157 3.54 8.86 5.24
C PHE A 157 4.38 9.12 6.48
N ALA A 158 5.59 9.65 6.31
CA ALA A 158 6.53 9.86 7.40
C ALA A 158 5.97 10.74 8.55
N PRO A 159 5.26 11.85 8.29
CA PRO A 159 4.69 12.67 9.38
C PRO A 159 3.63 11.92 10.18
N LEU A 160 2.79 11.10 9.51
CA LEU A 160 1.74 10.32 10.17
C LEU A 160 2.33 9.15 10.96
N ILE A 161 3.40 8.53 10.46
CA ILE A 161 4.14 7.50 11.20
C ILE A 161 4.75 8.11 12.47
N ALA A 162 5.39 9.26 12.37
CA ALA A 162 5.95 9.96 13.52
C ALA A 162 4.88 10.22 14.58
N LYS A 163 3.74 10.78 14.18
CA LYS A 163 2.59 11.03 15.08
C LYS A 163 2.06 9.74 15.70
N ALA A 164 1.90 8.68 14.92
CA ALA A 164 1.35 7.40 15.39
C ALA A 164 2.30 6.63 16.32
N THR A 165 3.60 6.96 16.31
CA THR A 165 4.63 6.31 17.14
C THR A 165 5.13 7.18 18.28
N GLY A 166 4.45 8.30 18.58
CA GLY A 166 4.79 9.17 19.71
C GLY A 166 5.99 10.08 19.49
N GLY A 167 6.40 10.29 18.24
CA GLY A 167 7.38 11.32 17.88
C GLY A 167 6.71 12.69 17.87
N SER A 168 7.04 13.54 18.84
CA SER A 168 6.74 14.97 18.85
C SER A 168 7.69 15.73 17.92
#